data_9c6d6b570dedf6649794aa84c44ec50b
#
_entry.id   9c6d6b570dedf6649794aa84c44ec50b
#
_cell.length_a   1.000
_cell.length_b   1.000
_cell.length_c   1.000
_cell.angle_alpha   90.00
_cell.angle_beta   90.00
_cell.angle_gamma   90.00
#
_symmetry.space_group_name_H-M   'P 1'
#
loop_
_entity.id
_entity.type
_entity.pdbx_description
1 polymer ?
#
loop_
_entity_poly.entity_id
_entity_poly.type
_entity_poly.pdbx_seq_one_letter_code
_entity_poly.pdbx_strand_id
1 'polypeptide(L)'
;MRRLKHLHALPALILTTLLVGGCGVNPVTGERELRLVSESDELQIGREQYQPTIQTQGGRYYRGEKLNNYVSEVGQSLADVSDRPDLPYEFTVINSGVPNAWALPGGKIAINRGLLTELENEAQLAAVMGHEIVHAAARHSAQRMQRGTLINLGVAGIGLGLALNGNEYAGLIMGGAALGSQLIMAQYSRSHELESDRYGMQYMAEAGYNPEAAVQLQEVFVRLSKNEQSNFVTGLFRSHPPSQERVEANRRIADELGREGTFGEERYQRMMAGLREDADAYEAYDRARKAAGEGESEKALALLEQA
;
A
#
# COMPACT_ATOMS: atom_id res chain seq x y z
N MET A 1 -30.61 -26.37 -46.69
CA MET A 1 -29.91 -25.18 -46.18
C MET A 1 -30.62 -24.62 -44.93
N ARG A 2 -30.48 -25.26 -43.75
CA ARG A 2 -31.16 -24.82 -42.53
C ARG A 2 -30.45 -25.34 -41.24
N ARG A 3 -29.13 -25.33 -41.13
CA ARG A 3 -28.40 -25.80 -39.93
C ARG A 3 -27.22 -24.92 -39.47
N LEU A 4 -27.10 -23.66 -39.88
CA LEU A 4 -25.96 -22.82 -39.47
C LEU A 4 -26.32 -21.61 -38.55
N LYS A 5 -27.55 -21.45 -38.10
CA LYS A 5 -27.95 -20.27 -37.31
C LYS A 5 -27.82 -20.42 -35.78
N HIS A 6 -27.50 -21.61 -35.26
CA HIS A 6 -27.43 -21.83 -33.81
C HIS A 6 -26.01 -21.82 -33.21
N LEU A 7 -24.95 -21.73 -34.03
CA LEU A 7 -23.57 -21.78 -33.52
C LEU A 7 -23.05 -20.46 -32.98
N HIS A 8 -23.70 -19.31 -33.28
CA HIS A 8 -23.24 -18.00 -32.84
C HIS A 8 -23.94 -17.52 -31.57
N ALA A 9 -25.02 -18.16 -31.10
CA ALA A 9 -25.74 -17.79 -29.89
C ALA A 9 -25.07 -18.32 -28.60
N LEU A 10 -24.37 -19.46 -28.69
CA LEU A 10 -23.73 -20.09 -27.53
C LEU A 10 -22.57 -19.25 -26.93
N PRO A 11 -21.61 -18.74 -27.75
CA PRO A 11 -20.53 -17.92 -27.21
C PRO A 11 -21.01 -16.56 -26.67
N ALA A 12 -22.06 -15.97 -27.26
CA ALA A 12 -22.66 -14.74 -26.78
C ALA A 12 -23.37 -14.92 -25.44
N LEU A 13 -24.02 -16.06 -25.21
CA LEU A 13 -24.70 -16.38 -23.95
C LEU A 13 -23.70 -16.68 -22.83
N ILE A 14 -22.56 -17.34 -23.13
CA ILE A 14 -21.50 -17.60 -22.18
C ILE A 14 -20.80 -16.27 -21.78
N LEU A 15 -20.58 -15.37 -22.73
CA LEU A 15 -19.98 -14.06 -22.45
C LEU A 15 -20.88 -13.19 -21.59
N THR A 16 -22.22 -13.24 -21.79
CA THR A 16 -23.18 -12.48 -20.98
C THR A 16 -23.31 -13.04 -19.55
N THR A 17 -23.23 -14.35 -19.37
CA THR A 17 -23.26 -14.97 -18.03
C THR A 17 -21.98 -14.71 -17.22
N LEU A 18 -20.82 -14.64 -17.86
CA LEU A 18 -19.56 -14.25 -17.24
C LEU A 18 -19.54 -12.79 -16.78
N LEU A 19 -20.19 -11.89 -17.51
CA LEU A 19 -20.29 -10.47 -17.13
C LEU A 19 -21.24 -10.22 -15.96
N VAL A 20 -22.24 -11.04 -15.74
CA VAL A 20 -23.21 -10.88 -14.63
C VAL A 20 -22.68 -11.48 -13.32
N GLY A 21 -21.84 -12.53 -13.40
CA GLY A 21 -21.25 -13.17 -12.21
C GLY A 21 -20.02 -12.47 -11.63
N GLY A 22 -19.42 -11.52 -12.37
CA GLY A 22 -18.17 -10.88 -12.00
C GLY A 22 -18.27 -9.46 -11.43
N CYS A 23 -19.49 -8.96 -11.15
CA CYS A 23 -19.69 -7.63 -10.57
C CYS A 23 -19.79 -7.70 -9.04
N GLY A 24 -18.99 -6.90 -8.35
CA GLY A 24 -19.04 -6.67 -6.92
C GLY A 24 -19.27 -5.20 -6.61
N VAL A 25 -19.42 -4.88 -5.34
CA VAL A 25 -19.51 -3.50 -4.84
C VAL A 25 -18.22 -3.20 -4.12
N ASN A 26 -17.59 -2.06 -4.42
CA ASN A 26 -16.45 -1.55 -3.66
C ASN A 26 -16.93 -1.25 -2.23
N PRO A 27 -16.31 -1.84 -1.20
CA PRO A 27 -16.78 -1.67 0.17
C PRO A 27 -16.70 -0.24 0.68
N VAL A 28 -15.76 0.56 0.15
CA VAL A 28 -15.50 1.94 0.59
C VAL A 28 -16.37 2.94 -0.17
N THR A 29 -16.42 2.84 -1.50
CA THR A 29 -17.15 3.82 -2.34
C THR A 29 -18.61 3.45 -2.62
N GLY A 30 -18.98 2.19 -2.44
CA GLY A 30 -20.30 1.68 -2.84
C GLY A 30 -20.46 1.51 -4.35
N GLU A 31 -19.44 1.83 -5.17
CA GLU A 31 -19.50 1.72 -6.63
C GLU A 31 -19.42 0.26 -7.10
N ARG A 32 -20.05 -0.01 -8.23
CA ARG A 32 -19.94 -1.33 -8.86
C ARG A 32 -18.61 -1.48 -9.57
N GLU A 33 -17.93 -2.57 -9.28
CA GLU A 33 -16.65 -2.91 -9.88
C GLU A 33 -16.64 -4.36 -10.42
N LEU A 34 -15.76 -4.62 -11.40
CA LEU A 34 -15.47 -5.97 -11.82
C LEU A 34 -14.68 -6.67 -10.71
N ARG A 35 -15.13 -7.86 -10.30
CA ARG A 35 -14.55 -8.64 -9.21
C ARG A 35 -14.11 -10.02 -9.71
N LEU A 36 -12.88 -10.09 -10.25
CA LEU A 36 -12.24 -11.34 -10.69
C LEU A 36 -11.41 -12.00 -9.58
N VAL A 37 -10.90 -11.20 -8.64
CA VAL A 37 -10.19 -11.67 -7.45
C VAL A 37 -11.21 -11.72 -6.32
N SER A 38 -11.44 -12.89 -5.74
CA SER A 38 -12.35 -13.06 -4.60
C SER A 38 -11.75 -12.51 -3.31
N GLU A 39 -12.56 -12.35 -2.28
CA GLU A 39 -12.07 -11.97 -0.96
C GLU A 39 -11.17 -13.04 -0.33
N SER A 40 -11.51 -14.33 -0.54
CA SER A 40 -10.66 -15.43 -0.11
C SER A 40 -9.27 -15.41 -0.77
N ASP A 41 -9.21 -15.03 -2.06
CA ASP A 41 -7.93 -14.87 -2.76
C ASP A 41 -7.11 -13.71 -2.18
N GLU A 42 -7.76 -12.59 -1.87
CA GLU A 42 -7.08 -11.46 -1.22
C GLU A 42 -6.46 -11.85 0.12
N LEU A 43 -7.23 -12.52 0.97
CA LEU A 43 -6.77 -13.00 2.27
C LEU A 43 -5.62 -14.01 2.13
N GLN A 44 -5.69 -14.88 1.12
CA GLN A 44 -4.63 -15.85 0.84
C GLN A 44 -3.36 -15.15 0.37
N ILE A 45 -3.46 -14.24 -0.63
CA ILE A 45 -2.33 -13.45 -1.13
C ILE A 45 -1.67 -12.68 0.02
N GLY A 46 -2.45 -12.00 0.86
CA GLY A 46 -1.94 -11.27 2.00
C GLY A 46 -1.14 -12.18 2.95
N ARG A 47 -1.69 -13.31 3.34
CA ARG A 47 -1.01 -14.25 4.24
C ARG A 47 0.28 -14.82 3.65
N GLU A 48 0.27 -15.20 2.37
CA GLU A 48 1.40 -15.85 1.73
C GLU A 48 2.53 -14.87 1.37
N GLN A 49 2.17 -13.63 1.00
CA GLN A 49 3.12 -12.65 0.52
C GLN A 49 3.67 -11.73 1.62
N TYR A 50 3.03 -11.62 2.78
CA TYR A 50 3.41 -10.62 3.79
C TYR A 50 4.82 -10.84 4.32
N GLN A 51 5.13 -12.02 4.86
CA GLN A 51 6.45 -12.30 5.42
C GLN A 51 7.58 -12.29 4.37
N PRO A 52 7.42 -12.91 3.18
CA PRO A 52 8.41 -12.79 2.12
C PRO A 52 8.67 -11.33 1.71
N THR A 53 7.61 -10.50 1.61
CA THR A 53 7.74 -9.08 1.26
C THR A 53 8.50 -8.31 2.34
N ILE A 54 8.18 -8.52 3.61
CA ILE A 54 8.90 -7.94 4.75
C ILE A 54 10.40 -8.26 4.64
N GLN A 55 10.76 -9.51 4.38
CA GLN A 55 12.16 -9.92 4.27
C GLN A 55 12.89 -9.24 3.11
N THR A 56 12.26 -9.13 1.94
CA THR A 56 12.87 -8.46 0.76
C THR A 56 13.04 -6.96 0.97
N GLN A 57 12.22 -6.35 1.84
CA GLN A 57 12.26 -4.90 2.12
C GLN A 57 13.22 -4.52 3.27
N GLY A 58 13.88 -5.47 3.91
CA GLY A 58 14.86 -5.19 4.97
C GLY A 58 14.59 -5.91 6.29
N GLY A 59 13.52 -6.70 6.35
CA GLY A 59 13.09 -7.41 7.55
C GLY A 59 12.30 -6.53 8.51
N ARG A 60 11.71 -7.17 9.53
CA ARG A 60 11.00 -6.48 10.60
C ARG A 60 12.00 -5.68 11.46
N TYR A 61 11.60 -4.47 11.87
CA TYR A 61 12.34 -3.69 12.85
C TYR A 61 12.32 -4.39 14.22
N TYR A 62 13.45 -4.90 14.66
CA TYR A 62 13.54 -5.83 15.81
C TYR A 62 13.85 -5.15 17.15
N ARG A 63 14.50 -3.98 17.15
CA ARG A 63 14.86 -3.25 18.40
C ARG A 63 13.69 -2.52 19.04
N GLY A 64 12.51 -2.55 18.46
CA GLY A 64 11.40 -1.73 18.87
C GLY A 64 10.08 -2.49 18.96
N GLU A 65 9.96 -3.51 19.83
CA GLU A 65 8.65 -4.10 20.10
C GLU A 65 7.65 -3.02 20.52
N LYS A 66 8.08 -2.08 21.38
CA LYS A 66 7.29 -0.93 21.79
C LYS A 66 6.87 -0.05 20.63
N LEU A 67 7.77 0.20 19.65
CA LEU A 67 7.46 0.96 18.44
C LEU A 67 6.51 0.21 17.52
N ASN A 68 6.73 -1.10 17.32
CA ASN A 68 5.81 -1.92 16.50
C ASN A 68 4.41 -1.96 17.13
N ASN A 69 4.30 -2.11 18.45
CA ASN A 69 3.01 -2.09 19.15
C ASN A 69 2.32 -0.73 19.01
N TYR A 70 3.07 0.36 19.17
CA TYR A 70 2.56 1.72 18.98
C TYR A 70 2.01 1.96 17.57
N VAL A 71 2.75 1.59 16.53
CA VAL A 71 2.28 1.70 15.14
C VAL A 71 1.05 0.81 14.92
N SER A 72 1.03 -0.39 15.52
CA SER A 72 -0.14 -1.27 15.47
C SER A 72 -1.35 -0.68 16.18
N GLU A 73 -1.18 -0.02 17.33
CA GLU A 73 -2.27 0.64 18.06
C GLU A 73 -2.88 1.78 17.22
N VAL A 74 -2.04 2.63 16.61
CA VAL A 74 -2.52 3.69 15.71
C VAL A 74 -3.22 3.11 14.49
N GLY A 75 -2.62 2.10 13.84
CA GLY A 75 -3.23 1.44 12.70
C GLY A 75 -4.56 0.77 13.04
N GLN A 76 -4.64 0.08 14.17
CA GLN A 76 -5.87 -0.61 14.60
C GLN A 76 -7.00 0.39 14.92
N SER A 77 -6.71 1.51 15.57
CA SER A 77 -7.72 2.54 15.84
C SER A 77 -8.39 3.10 14.57
N LEU A 78 -7.64 3.16 13.46
CA LEU A 78 -8.17 3.54 12.15
C LEU A 78 -8.89 2.39 11.45
N ALA A 79 -8.37 1.17 11.59
CA ALA A 79 -8.99 -0.03 11.02
C ALA A 79 -10.36 -0.30 11.62
N ASP A 80 -10.53 -0.07 12.92
CA ASP A 80 -11.78 -0.30 13.66
C ASP A 80 -12.93 0.61 13.18
N VAL A 81 -12.61 1.78 12.62
CA VAL A 81 -13.57 2.74 12.03
C VAL A 81 -13.63 2.68 10.51
N SER A 82 -12.87 1.77 9.88
CA SER A 82 -12.85 1.62 8.42
C SER A 82 -14.08 0.90 7.88
N ASP A 83 -14.32 1.02 6.57
CA ASP A 83 -15.44 0.32 5.88
C ASP A 83 -15.27 -1.22 5.84
N ARG A 84 -14.13 -1.76 6.30
CA ARG A 84 -13.90 -3.21 6.44
C ARG A 84 -13.16 -3.54 7.74
N PRO A 85 -13.75 -3.28 8.93
CA PRO A 85 -13.09 -3.49 10.22
C PRO A 85 -12.79 -4.97 10.50
N ASP A 86 -13.50 -5.89 9.86
CA ASP A 86 -13.32 -7.36 10.04
C ASP A 86 -12.13 -7.94 9.26
N LEU A 87 -11.41 -7.15 8.47
CA LEU A 87 -10.18 -7.64 7.83
C LEU A 87 -9.12 -7.96 8.90
N PRO A 88 -8.34 -9.04 8.69
CA PRO A 88 -7.27 -9.41 9.63
C PRO A 88 -6.06 -8.48 9.47
N TYR A 89 -6.24 -7.21 9.86
CA TYR A 89 -5.18 -6.21 9.77
C TYR A 89 -3.95 -6.60 10.56
N GLU A 90 -2.80 -6.39 9.95
CA GLU A 90 -1.49 -6.50 10.60
C GLU A 90 -0.64 -5.31 10.19
N PHE A 91 0.01 -4.69 11.18
CA PHE A 91 0.87 -3.54 10.98
C PHE A 91 2.29 -3.87 11.42
N THR A 92 3.27 -3.59 10.57
CA THR A 92 4.68 -3.90 10.86
C THR A 92 5.58 -2.74 10.49
N VAL A 93 6.54 -2.43 11.37
CA VAL A 93 7.64 -1.52 11.06
C VAL A 93 8.76 -2.30 10.38
N ILE A 94 9.19 -1.82 9.20
CA ILE A 94 10.26 -2.42 8.40
C ILE A 94 11.59 -1.73 8.71
N ASN A 95 12.65 -2.53 8.85
CA ASN A 95 14.01 -2.03 9.04
C ASN A 95 14.64 -1.55 7.72
N SER A 96 14.11 -0.44 7.21
CA SER A 96 14.61 0.23 6.00
C SER A 96 14.62 1.74 6.20
N GLY A 97 15.73 2.39 5.85
CA GLY A 97 15.85 3.86 5.87
C GLY A 97 15.22 4.54 4.67
N VAL A 98 14.76 3.80 3.66
CA VAL A 98 14.02 4.37 2.52
C VAL A 98 12.60 4.72 2.99
N PRO A 99 12.18 5.99 2.94
CA PRO A 99 10.81 6.36 3.33
C PRO A 99 9.80 5.66 2.44
N ASN A 100 8.97 4.81 3.05
CA ASN A 100 7.91 4.08 2.34
C ASN A 100 6.85 3.55 3.33
N ALA A 101 5.63 3.37 2.83
CA ALA A 101 4.58 2.55 3.41
C ALA A 101 3.88 1.79 2.29
N TRP A 102 3.22 0.69 2.62
CA TRP A 102 2.52 -0.11 1.63
C TRP A 102 1.47 -1.02 2.25
N ALA A 103 0.46 -1.35 1.44
CA ALA A 103 -0.56 -2.32 1.77
C ALA A 103 -0.57 -3.48 0.75
N LEU A 104 -0.58 -4.71 1.25
CA LEU A 104 -0.96 -5.90 0.50
C LEU A 104 -2.45 -6.21 0.69
N PRO A 105 -3.06 -6.99 -0.23
CA PRO A 105 -4.42 -7.47 -0.05
C PRO A 105 -4.65 -8.12 1.33
N GLY A 106 -5.87 -8.05 1.84
CA GLY A 106 -6.23 -8.69 3.10
C GLY A 106 -5.73 -7.97 4.36
N GLY A 107 -5.44 -6.64 4.28
CA GLY A 107 -5.12 -5.81 5.44
C GLY A 107 -3.69 -5.96 5.97
N LYS A 108 -2.75 -6.39 5.14
CA LYS A 108 -1.33 -6.54 5.52
C LYS A 108 -0.57 -5.26 5.18
N ILE A 109 -0.26 -4.46 6.21
CA ILE A 109 0.27 -3.10 6.08
C ILE A 109 1.64 -2.99 6.73
N ALA A 110 2.53 -2.24 6.11
CA ALA A 110 3.83 -1.96 6.68
C ALA A 110 4.28 -0.52 6.43
N ILE A 111 5.10 -0.02 7.33
CA ILE A 111 5.76 1.28 7.24
C ILE A 111 7.25 1.13 7.51
N ASN A 112 8.06 1.77 6.68
CA ASN A 112 9.50 1.78 6.87
C ASN A 112 9.89 2.76 7.99
N ARG A 113 10.93 2.40 8.78
CA ARG A 113 11.48 3.30 9.80
C ARG A 113 11.90 4.66 9.24
N GLY A 114 12.39 4.68 7.97
CA GLY A 114 12.77 5.92 7.30
C GLY A 114 11.59 6.86 7.05
N LEU A 115 10.36 6.38 6.89
CA LEU A 115 9.19 7.27 6.82
C LEU A 115 8.82 7.77 8.21
N LEU A 116 8.88 6.91 9.23
CA LEU A 116 8.60 7.32 10.62
C LEU A 116 9.51 8.46 11.09
N THR A 117 10.77 8.50 10.68
CA THR A 117 11.69 9.58 11.07
C THR A 117 11.36 10.93 10.43
N GLU A 118 10.62 10.93 9.32
CA GLU A 118 10.21 12.13 8.59
C GLU A 118 8.88 12.73 9.08
N LEU A 119 8.09 11.96 9.83
CA LEU A 119 6.83 12.42 10.38
C LEU A 119 7.08 13.24 11.67
N GLU A 120 6.23 14.24 11.91
CA GLU A 120 6.36 15.17 13.03
C GLU A 120 5.47 14.80 14.23
N ASN A 121 4.34 14.11 13.96
CA ASN A 121 3.32 13.82 14.96
C ASN A 121 2.51 12.56 14.64
N GLU A 122 1.72 12.09 15.61
CA GLU A 122 0.91 10.88 15.50
C GLU A 122 -0.20 11.00 14.44
N ALA A 123 -0.76 12.19 14.25
CA ALA A 123 -1.79 12.41 13.24
C ALA A 123 -1.23 12.28 11.81
N GLN A 124 0.04 12.63 11.57
CA GLN A 124 0.70 12.33 10.28
C GLN A 124 0.93 10.83 10.09
N LEU A 125 1.26 10.09 11.17
CA LEU A 125 1.30 8.62 11.12
C LEU A 125 -0.10 8.06 10.82
N ALA A 126 -1.14 8.59 11.47
CA ALA A 126 -2.52 8.21 11.21
C ALA A 126 -2.93 8.51 9.76
N ALA A 127 -2.47 9.61 9.16
CA ALA A 127 -2.71 9.94 7.75
C ALA A 127 -2.11 8.88 6.81
N VAL A 128 -0.85 8.47 7.04
CA VAL A 128 -0.22 7.39 6.26
C VAL A 128 -0.98 6.07 6.46
N MET A 129 -1.27 5.68 7.71
CA MET A 129 -1.94 4.40 7.99
C MET A 129 -3.35 4.37 7.43
N GLY A 130 -4.13 5.46 7.57
CA GLY A 130 -5.48 5.58 7.01
C GLY A 130 -5.49 5.44 5.49
N HIS A 131 -4.55 6.08 4.81
CA HIS A 131 -4.34 5.95 3.37
C HIS A 131 -4.08 4.49 2.94
N GLU A 132 -3.19 3.78 3.64
CA GLU A 132 -2.88 2.36 3.37
C GLU A 132 -4.05 1.43 3.71
N ILE A 133 -4.81 1.74 4.77
CA ILE A 133 -6.03 1.00 5.13
C ILE A 133 -7.06 1.10 4.01
N VAL A 134 -7.25 2.30 3.42
CA VAL A 134 -8.17 2.45 2.27
C VAL A 134 -7.69 1.63 1.08
N HIS A 135 -6.39 1.59 0.76
CA HIS A 135 -5.89 0.73 -0.31
C HIS A 135 -6.26 -0.75 -0.12
N ALA A 136 -6.24 -1.23 1.12
CA ALA A 136 -6.66 -2.59 1.46
C ALA A 136 -8.18 -2.73 1.45
N ALA A 137 -8.92 -1.81 2.08
CA ALA A 137 -10.38 -1.85 2.21
C ALA A 137 -11.11 -1.70 0.86
N ALA A 138 -10.69 -0.73 0.03
CA ALA A 138 -11.20 -0.49 -1.31
C ALA A 138 -10.66 -1.48 -2.37
N ARG A 139 -9.79 -2.41 -1.96
CA ARG A 139 -9.29 -3.50 -2.82
C ARG A 139 -8.43 -3.01 -4.01
N HIS A 140 -7.74 -1.89 -3.88
CA HIS A 140 -7.00 -1.26 -4.99
C HIS A 140 -5.94 -2.20 -5.60
N SER A 141 -5.25 -3.01 -4.79
CA SER A 141 -4.30 -4.02 -5.28
C SER A 141 -4.98 -5.12 -6.09
N ALA A 142 -6.16 -5.60 -5.67
CA ALA A 142 -6.95 -6.58 -6.42
C ALA A 142 -7.46 -6.01 -7.75
N GLN A 143 -7.96 -4.76 -7.75
CA GLN A 143 -8.38 -4.07 -8.97
C GLN A 143 -7.22 -3.93 -9.97
N ARG A 144 -6.02 -3.62 -9.48
CA ARG A 144 -4.81 -3.50 -10.29
C ARG A 144 -4.40 -4.85 -10.91
N MET A 145 -4.44 -5.93 -10.13
CA MET A 145 -4.20 -7.30 -10.62
C MET A 145 -5.20 -7.69 -11.72
N GLN A 146 -6.48 -7.39 -11.53
CA GLN A 146 -7.55 -7.65 -12.49
C GLN A 146 -7.33 -6.91 -13.81
N ARG A 147 -6.96 -5.62 -13.75
CA ARG A 147 -6.63 -4.82 -14.95
C ARG A 147 -5.45 -5.42 -15.71
N GLY A 148 -4.39 -5.83 -15.01
CA GLY A 148 -3.23 -6.49 -15.63
C GLY A 148 -3.63 -7.77 -16.36
N THR A 149 -4.46 -8.61 -15.75
CA THR A 149 -4.97 -9.84 -16.35
C THR A 149 -5.81 -9.56 -17.60
N LEU A 150 -6.73 -8.58 -17.55
CA LEU A 150 -7.57 -8.21 -18.69
C LEU A 150 -6.74 -7.67 -19.87
N ILE A 151 -5.71 -6.87 -19.59
CA ILE A 151 -4.80 -6.37 -20.62
C ILE A 151 -4.06 -7.55 -21.27
N ASN A 152 -3.52 -8.48 -20.50
CA ASN A 152 -2.82 -9.65 -20.99
C ASN A 152 -3.74 -10.55 -21.83
N LEU A 153 -4.98 -10.77 -21.41
CA LEU A 153 -6.00 -11.50 -22.17
C LEU A 153 -6.36 -10.79 -23.47
N GLY A 154 -6.49 -9.46 -23.45
CA GLY A 154 -6.74 -8.65 -24.65
C GLY A 154 -5.60 -8.74 -25.66
N VAL A 155 -4.36 -8.69 -25.21
CA VAL A 155 -3.17 -8.85 -26.06
C VAL A 155 -3.06 -10.28 -26.61
N ALA A 156 -3.32 -11.30 -25.77
CA ALA A 156 -3.31 -12.70 -26.20
C ALA A 156 -4.47 -13.04 -27.17
N GLY A 157 -5.65 -12.43 -26.99
CA GLY A 157 -6.82 -12.64 -27.86
C GLY A 157 -6.66 -12.12 -29.28
N ILE A 158 -5.72 -11.20 -29.51
CA ILE A 158 -5.37 -10.72 -30.86
C ILE A 158 -4.41 -11.68 -31.58
N GLY A 159 -3.73 -12.57 -30.85
CA GLY A 159 -2.65 -13.40 -31.38
C GLY A 159 -2.88 -14.92 -31.45
N LEU A 160 -3.71 -15.53 -30.63
CA LEU A 160 -3.89 -17.01 -30.59
C LEU A 160 -5.13 -17.38 -29.73
N GLY A 161 -5.97 -18.29 -30.26
CA GLY A 161 -7.01 -18.96 -29.50
C GLY A 161 -6.41 -19.90 -28.45
N LEU A 162 -6.00 -19.39 -27.33
CA LEU A 162 -5.46 -20.19 -26.24
C LEU A 162 -6.59 -20.57 -25.27
N ALA A 163 -6.73 -21.88 -25.10
CA ALA A 163 -7.50 -22.47 -24.03
C ALA A 163 -6.87 -22.08 -22.68
N LEU A 164 -7.51 -21.16 -21.96
CA LEU A 164 -7.15 -20.84 -20.58
C LEU A 164 -7.53 -22.04 -19.70
N ASN A 165 -6.57 -22.85 -19.34
CA ASN A 165 -6.72 -23.77 -18.20
C ASN A 165 -6.74 -22.94 -16.94
N GLY A 166 -7.74 -23.14 -16.07
CA GLY A 166 -8.01 -22.34 -14.85
C GLY A 166 -6.91 -22.31 -13.79
N ASN A 167 -5.66 -22.66 -14.15
CA ASN A 167 -4.50 -22.67 -13.28
C ASN A 167 -3.59 -21.42 -13.40
N GLU A 168 -3.89 -20.45 -14.30
CA GLU A 168 -3.02 -19.27 -14.45
C GLU A 168 -3.10 -18.31 -13.24
N TYR A 169 -4.23 -18.27 -12.55
CA TYR A 169 -4.33 -17.56 -11.26
C TYR A 169 -3.49 -18.22 -10.16
N ALA A 170 -3.40 -19.55 -10.18
CA ALA A 170 -2.52 -20.28 -9.25
C ALA A 170 -1.04 -19.90 -9.47
N GLY A 171 -0.61 -19.63 -10.70
CA GLY A 171 0.73 -19.13 -10.99
C GLY A 171 1.01 -17.73 -10.47
N LEU A 172 0.01 -16.84 -10.46
CA LEU A 172 0.09 -15.51 -9.86
C LEU A 172 0.12 -15.58 -8.32
N ILE A 173 -0.66 -16.47 -7.72
CA ILE A 173 -0.68 -16.71 -6.27
C ILE A 173 0.62 -17.40 -5.82
N MET A 174 1.18 -18.29 -6.65
CA MET A 174 2.39 -19.08 -6.34
C MET A 174 3.72 -18.35 -6.65
N GLY A 175 3.67 -17.10 -7.14
CA GLY A 175 4.86 -16.33 -7.57
C GLY A 175 5.86 -15.94 -6.48
N GLY A 176 5.68 -16.37 -5.23
CA GLY A 176 6.61 -16.15 -4.12
C GLY A 176 6.87 -14.67 -3.81
N ALA A 177 8.04 -14.35 -3.24
CA ALA A 177 8.45 -13.01 -2.84
C ALA A 177 8.44 -11.98 -4.00
N ALA A 178 8.54 -12.42 -5.26
CA ALA A 178 8.48 -11.56 -6.43
C ALA A 178 7.11 -10.92 -6.62
N LEU A 179 6.02 -11.65 -6.37
CA LEU A 179 4.65 -11.10 -6.48
C LEU A 179 4.42 -9.99 -5.45
N GLY A 180 4.77 -10.22 -4.17
CA GLY A 180 4.65 -9.21 -3.12
C GLY A 180 5.40 -7.94 -3.47
N SER A 181 6.65 -8.04 -3.93
CA SER A 181 7.46 -6.90 -4.37
C SER A 181 6.83 -6.15 -5.55
N GLN A 182 6.25 -6.86 -6.53
CA GLN A 182 5.53 -6.23 -7.65
C GLN A 182 4.28 -5.48 -7.18
N LEU A 183 3.54 -6.04 -6.23
CA LEU A 183 2.33 -5.42 -5.69
C LEU A 183 2.62 -4.11 -4.97
N ILE A 184 3.68 -4.03 -4.16
CA ILE A 184 4.03 -2.82 -3.42
C ILE A 184 4.76 -1.77 -4.26
N MET A 185 5.41 -2.15 -5.36
CA MET A 185 6.17 -1.22 -6.20
C MET A 185 5.38 -0.67 -7.39
N ALA A 186 4.21 -1.22 -7.69
CA ALA A 186 3.38 -0.74 -8.78
C ALA A 186 2.61 0.51 -8.37
N GLN A 187 2.67 1.54 -9.21
CA GLN A 187 1.99 2.81 -8.99
C GLN A 187 0.47 2.62 -8.98
N TYR A 188 -0.19 3.26 -8.02
CA TYR A 188 -1.64 3.40 -7.99
C TYR A 188 -2.13 4.44 -9.00
N SER A 189 -3.38 4.34 -9.41
CA SER A 189 -3.99 5.35 -10.28
C SER A 189 -4.26 6.63 -9.48
N ARG A 190 -4.29 7.78 -10.16
CA ARG A 190 -4.66 9.07 -9.55
C ARG A 190 -6.00 9.00 -8.80
N SER A 191 -6.99 8.28 -9.34
CA SER A 191 -8.28 8.10 -8.66
C SER A 191 -8.15 7.31 -7.36
N HIS A 192 -7.34 6.25 -7.34
CA HIS A 192 -7.08 5.49 -6.12
C HIS A 192 -6.39 6.34 -5.04
N GLU A 193 -5.45 7.21 -5.45
CA GLU A 193 -4.77 8.10 -4.51
C GLU A 193 -5.73 9.13 -3.88
N LEU A 194 -6.57 9.77 -4.70
CA LEU A 194 -7.58 10.72 -4.21
C LEU A 194 -8.65 10.06 -3.33
N GLU A 195 -9.05 8.83 -3.67
CA GLU A 195 -9.96 8.01 -2.89
C GLU A 195 -9.32 7.66 -1.54
N SER A 196 -8.06 7.20 -1.55
CA SER A 196 -7.34 6.83 -0.33
C SER A 196 -7.09 8.04 0.58
N ASP A 197 -6.81 9.21 0.02
CA ASP A 197 -6.72 10.44 0.80
C ASP A 197 -8.08 10.78 1.44
N ARG A 198 -9.17 10.77 0.67
CA ARG A 198 -10.49 11.15 1.16
C ARG A 198 -10.97 10.28 2.32
N TYR A 199 -11.01 8.97 2.09
CA TYR A 199 -11.52 8.04 3.10
C TYR A 199 -10.53 7.84 4.25
N GLY A 200 -9.22 7.90 3.98
CA GLY A 200 -8.20 7.87 5.02
C GLY A 200 -8.32 9.05 5.99
N MET A 201 -8.61 10.26 5.49
CA MET A 201 -8.89 11.43 6.32
C MET A 201 -10.21 11.32 7.09
N GLN A 202 -11.23 10.64 6.55
CA GLN A 202 -12.46 10.33 7.29
C GLN A 202 -12.16 9.39 8.46
N TYR A 203 -11.41 8.31 8.24
CA TYR A 203 -10.98 7.41 9.32
C TYR A 203 -10.15 8.15 10.38
N MET A 204 -9.28 9.08 9.96
CA MET A 204 -8.55 9.94 10.92
C MET A 204 -9.49 10.73 11.83
N ALA A 205 -10.48 11.43 11.23
CA ALA A 205 -11.44 12.23 11.99
C ALA A 205 -12.28 11.37 12.95
N GLU A 206 -12.76 10.21 12.50
CA GLU A 206 -13.54 9.27 13.30
C GLU A 206 -12.71 8.64 14.44
N ALA A 207 -11.41 8.42 14.22
CA ALA A 207 -10.48 7.96 15.24
C ALA A 207 -9.97 9.09 16.17
N GLY A 208 -10.42 10.33 15.97
CA GLY A 208 -10.10 11.49 16.82
C GLY A 208 -8.81 12.22 16.47
N TYR A 209 -8.21 11.97 15.31
CA TYR A 209 -7.05 12.70 14.78
C TYR A 209 -7.47 13.91 13.97
N ASN A 210 -6.63 14.97 14.00
CA ASN A 210 -6.87 16.17 13.21
C ASN A 210 -6.56 15.94 11.72
N PRO A 211 -7.54 16.07 10.79
CA PRO A 211 -7.32 15.85 9.35
C PRO A 211 -6.33 16.82 8.70
N GLU A 212 -6.08 18.01 9.31
CA GLU A 212 -5.09 18.97 8.84
C GLU A 212 -3.68 18.37 8.73
N ALA A 213 -3.37 17.36 9.56
CA ALA A 213 -2.09 16.67 9.50
C ALA A 213 -1.85 15.97 8.15
N ALA A 214 -2.88 15.47 7.48
CA ALA A 214 -2.79 14.89 6.14
C ALA A 214 -2.50 15.97 5.07
N VAL A 215 -3.05 17.17 5.22
CA VAL A 215 -2.75 18.31 4.35
C VAL A 215 -1.28 18.70 4.47
N GLN A 216 -0.82 18.92 5.70
CA GLN A 216 0.57 19.30 6.01
C GLN A 216 1.56 18.26 5.47
N LEU A 217 1.27 16.97 5.68
CA LEU A 217 2.10 15.87 5.19
C LEU A 217 2.18 15.88 3.65
N GLN A 218 1.06 16.05 2.96
CA GLN A 218 1.03 16.09 1.50
C GLN A 218 1.79 17.30 0.94
N GLU A 219 1.74 18.47 1.62
CA GLU A 219 2.55 19.65 1.27
C GLU A 219 4.05 19.37 1.38
N VAL A 220 4.47 18.68 2.44
CA VAL A 220 5.85 18.23 2.62
C VAL A 220 6.25 17.30 1.48
N PHE A 221 5.42 16.31 1.14
CA PHE A 221 5.69 15.37 0.05
C PHE A 221 5.82 16.06 -1.32
N VAL A 222 4.97 17.02 -1.63
CA VAL A 222 5.07 17.83 -2.87
C VAL A 222 6.38 18.63 -2.89
N ARG A 223 6.79 19.21 -1.74
CA ARG A 223 8.06 19.93 -1.66
C ARG A 223 9.26 18.99 -1.87
N LEU A 224 9.25 17.81 -1.25
CA LEU A 224 10.32 16.81 -1.37
C LEU A 224 10.39 16.16 -2.76
N SER A 225 9.27 16.02 -3.46
CA SER A 225 9.23 15.43 -4.81
C SER A 225 9.97 16.27 -5.86
N LYS A 226 10.20 17.54 -5.60
CA LYS A 226 10.99 18.43 -6.47
C LYS A 226 12.50 18.16 -6.37
N ASN A 227 12.93 17.44 -5.37
CA ASN A 227 14.31 17.02 -5.18
C ASN A 227 14.50 15.58 -5.70
N GLU A 228 14.95 15.44 -6.95
CA GLU A 228 15.12 14.13 -7.63
C GLU A 228 16.09 13.19 -6.92
N GLN A 229 16.97 13.68 -6.05
CA GLN A 229 17.92 12.87 -5.27
C GLN A 229 17.35 12.40 -3.94
N SER A 230 16.11 12.75 -3.63
CA SER A 230 15.44 12.33 -2.41
C SER A 230 15.19 10.81 -2.38
N ASN A 231 15.46 10.17 -1.24
CA ASN A 231 15.11 8.77 -1.01
C ASN A 231 13.58 8.50 -1.12
N PHE A 232 12.75 9.53 -0.99
CA PHE A 232 11.30 9.47 -1.23
C PHE A 232 10.96 9.11 -2.68
N VAL A 233 11.75 9.58 -3.67
CA VAL A 233 11.50 9.28 -5.09
C VAL A 233 11.64 7.78 -5.38
N THR A 234 12.60 7.12 -4.72
CA THR A 234 12.83 5.68 -4.88
C THR A 234 11.90 4.81 -4.02
N GLY A 235 11.30 5.38 -2.98
CA GLY A 235 10.39 4.75 -2.05
C GLY A 235 8.92 5.12 -2.31
N LEU A 236 8.35 5.89 -1.38
CA LEU A 236 6.92 6.23 -1.33
C LEU A 236 6.39 6.85 -2.63
N PHE A 237 7.10 7.81 -3.23
CA PHE A 237 6.60 8.53 -4.40
C PHE A 237 6.55 7.69 -5.68
N ARG A 238 7.19 6.53 -5.68
CA ARG A 238 7.09 5.60 -6.80
C ARG A 238 5.71 4.95 -6.90
N SER A 239 5.14 4.57 -5.78
CA SER A 239 3.80 3.96 -5.70
C SER A 239 2.71 5.00 -5.45
N HIS A 240 3.01 6.06 -4.69
CA HIS A 240 2.10 7.12 -4.26
C HIS A 240 2.64 8.51 -4.65
N PRO A 241 2.54 8.89 -5.93
CA PRO A 241 3.10 10.18 -6.38
C PRO A 241 2.35 11.35 -5.74
N PRO A 242 3.08 12.27 -5.08
CA PRO A 242 2.48 13.48 -4.55
C PRO A 242 2.13 14.44 -5.67
N SER A 243 1.07 15.22 -5.49
CA SER A 243 0.68 16.23 -6.45
C SER A 243 0.02 17.43 -5.78
N GLN A 244 0.08 18.60 -6.43
CA GLN A 244 -0.61 19.80 -5.95
C GLN A 244 -2.12 19.60 -5.90
N GLU A 245 -2.68 18.80 -6.80
CA GLU A 245 -4.09 18.44 -6.79
C GLU A 245 -4.49 17.69 -5.52
N ARG A 246 -3.66 16.73 -5.05
CA ARG A 246 -3.90 16.02 -3.79
C ARG A 246 -3.89 16.99 -2.61
N VAL A 247 -2.95 17.93 -2.56
CA VAL A 247 -2.93 18.99 -1.52
C VAL A 247 -4.24 19.77 -1.51
N GLU A 248 -4.71 20.22 -2.69
CA GLU A 248 -5.94 21.00 -2.80
C GLU A 248 -7.20 20.17 -2.46
N ALA A 249 -7.21 18.88 -2.82
CA ALA A 249 -8.28 17.96 -2.44
C ALA A 249 -8.29 17.75 -0.92
N ASN A 250 -7.15 17.48 -0.32
CA ASN A 250 -7.02 17.26 1.12
C ASN A 250 -7.45 18.49 1.93
N ARG A 251 -7.12 19.71 1.47
CA ARG A 251 -7.61 20.94 2.11
C ARG A 251 -9.14 21.01 2.13
N ARG A 252 -9.78 20.74 0.99
CA ARG A 252 -11.26 20.72 0.93
C ARG A 252 -11.86 19.66 1.85
N ILE A 253 -11.26 18.47 1.88
CA ILE A 253 -11.70 17.38 2.76
C ILE A 253 -11.53 17.78 4.23
N ALA A 254 -10.40 18.38 4.61
CA ALA A 254 -10.17 18.86 5.98
C ALA A 254 -11.20 19.95 6.38
N ASP A 255 -11.55 20.84 5.46
CA ASP A 255 -12.60 21.86 5.70
C ASP A 255 -14.00 21.22 5.84
N GLU A 256 -14.31 20.15 5.07
CA GLU A 256 -15.57 19.40 5.16
C GLU A 256 -15.68 18.60 6.47
N LEU A 257 -14.60 17.95 6.90
CA LEU A 257 -14.56 17.12 8.12
C LEU A 257 -14.44 17.92 9.40
N GLY A 258 -14.01 19.19 9.32
CA GLY A 258 -13.58 19.98 10.45
C GLY A 258 -12.11 19.69 10.81
N ARG A 259 -11.48 20.65 11.50
CA ARG A 259 -10.06 20.59 11.89
C ARG A 259 -9.90 20.30 13.38
N GLU A 260 -10.85 19.55 13.93
CA GLU A 260 -10.84 19.11 15.31
C GLU A 260 -10.04 17.81 15.45
N GLY A 261 -9.64 17.48 16.68
CA GLY A 261 -8.87 16.26 16.95
C GLY A 261 -7.43 16.53 17.36
N THR A 262 -6.74 15.47 17.73
CA THR A 262 -5.37 15.56 18.25
C THR A 262 -4.34 15.48 17.14
N PHE A 263 -3.21 16.19 17.31
CA PHE A 263 -1.99 15.94 16.56
C PHE A 263 -1.11 14.85 17.21
N GLY A 264 -1.21 14.66 18.53
CA GLY A 264 -0.50 13.62 19.26
C GLY A 264 1.03 13.77 19.25
N GLU A 265 1.55 15.00 19.17
CA GLU A 265 2.98 15.31 19.03
C GLU A 265 3.82 14.71 20.15
N GLU A 266 3.47 14.96 21.43
CA GLU A 266 4.25 14.48 22.58
C GLU A 266 4.34 12.96 22.63
N ARG A 267 3.24 12.25 22.34
CA ARG A 267 3.24 10.79 22.29
C ARG A 267 4.14 10.29 21.19
N TYR A 268 4.03 10.88 20.00
CA TYR A 268 4.87 10.55 18.85
C TYR A 268 6.35 10.73 19.16
N GLN A 269 6.74 11.89 19.69
CA GLN A 269 8.13 12.18 20.02
C GLN A 269 8.72 11.19 21.03
N ARG A 270 7.94 10.83 22.07
CA ARG A 270 8.36 9.81 23.06
C ARG A 270 8.56 8.43 22.42
N MET A 271 7.71 8.06 21.46
CA MET A 271 7.79 6.76 20.80
C MET A 271 8.93 6.68 19.78
N MET A 272 9.27 7.82 19.16
CA MET A 272 10.37 7.93 18.20
C MET A 272 11.74 8.13 18.86
N ALA A 273 11.81 8.40 20.15
CA ALA A 273 13.06 8.73 20.83
C ALA A 273 14.18 7.69 20.61
N GLY A 274 13.88 6.39 20.80
CA GLY A 274 14.87 5.32 20.60
C GLY A 274 15.30 5.16 19.14
N LEU A 275 14.39 5.39 18.19
CA LEU A 275 14.75 5.34 16.76
C LEU A 275 15.66 6.50 16.36
N ARG A 276 15.46 7.69 16.97
CA ARG A 276 16.31 8.86 16.74
C ARG A 276 17.66 8.77 17.44
N GLU A 277 17.70 8.19 18.63
CA GLU A 277 18.95 7.93 19.36
C GLU A 277 19.89 7.01 18.57
N ASP A 278 19.32 6.01 17.90
CA ASP A 278 20.06 5.05 17.07
C ASP A 278 20.24 5.54 15.60
N ALA A 279 19.94 6.81 15.26
CA ALA A 279 19.88 7.28 13.87
C ALA A 279 21.21 7.10 13.13
N ASP A 280 22.35 7.46 13.75
CA ASP A 280 23.67 7.34 13.13
C ASP A 280 24.05 5.89 12.85
N ALA A 281 23.72 4.97 13.77
CA ALA A 281 23.93 3.53 13.59
C ALA A 281 23.09 2.99 12.42
N TYR A 282 21.85 3.41 12.31
CA TYR A 282 21.00 3.01 11.19
C TYR A 282 21.43 3.63 9.86
N GLU A 283 21.96 4.84 9.84
CA GLU A 283 22.55 5.44 8.63
C GLU A 283 23.77 4.63 8.16
N ALA A 284 24.66 4.26 9.09
CA ALA A 284 25.81 3.41 8.80
C ALA A 284 25.36 2.04 8.26
N TYR A 285 24.35 1.41 8.88
CA TYR A 285 23.76 0.15 8.43
C TYR A 285 23.18 0.24 7.01
N ASP A 286 22.42 1.28 6.69
CA ASP A 286 21.82 1.46 5.36
C ASP A 286 22.90 1.68 4.29
N ARG A 287 23.94 2.45 4.61
CA ARG A 287 25.11 2.64 3.74
C ARG A 287 25.87 1.34 3.52
N ALA A 288 26.01 0.52 4.57
CA ALA A 288 26.63 -0.79 4.48
C ALA A 288 25.84 -1.74 3.55
N ARG A 289 24.52 -1.79 3.68
CA ARG A 289 23.67 -2.58 2.80
C ARG A 289 23.77 -2.15 1.34
N LYS A 290 23.84 -0.84 1.09
CA LYS A 290 24.04 -0.30 -0.26
C LYS A 290 25.40 -0.73 -0.83
N ALA A 291 26.49 -0.55 -0.08
CA ALA A 291 27.83 -0.97 -0.48
C ALA A 291 27.92 -2.47 -0.76
N ALA A 292 27.27 -3.30 0.07
CA ALA A 292 27.18 -4.75 -0.15
C ALA A 292 26.43 -5.09 -1.47
N GLY A 293 25.36 -4.39 -1.78
CA GLY A 293 24.62 -4.55 -3.04
C GLY A 293 25.41 -4.13 -4.27
N GLU A 294 26.35 -3.20 -4.12
CA GLU A 294 27.29 -2.73 -5.16
C GLU A 294 28.56 -3.61 -5.26
N GLY A 295 28.70 -4.63 -4.40
CA GLY A 295 29.86 -5.53 -4.36
C GLY A 295 31.06 -4.97 -3.60
N GLU A 296 30.94 -3.85 -2.91
CA GLU A 296 31.99 -3.19 -2.12
C GLU A 296 32.11 -3.80 -0.71
N SER A 297 32.53 -5.07 -0.62
CA SER A 297 32.46 -5.86 0.62
C SER A 297 33.28 -5.28 1.78
N GLU A 298 34.50 -4.77 1.52
CA GLU A 298 35.36 -4.17 2.56
C GLU A 298 34.72 -2.90 3.15
N LYS A 299 34.18 -2.04 2.29
CA LYS A 299 33.45 -0.85 2.71
C LYS A 299 32.17 -1.18 3.49
N ALA A 300 31.46 -2.22 3.06
CA ALA A 300 30.27 -2.69 3.78
C ALA A 300 30.64 -3.17 5.19
N LEU A 301 31.72 -3.94 5.36
CA LEU A 301 32.18 -4.39 6.66
C LEU A 301 32.59 -3.23 7.57
N ALA A 302 33.38 -2.27 7.06
CA ALA A 302 33.79 -1.10 7.84
C ALA A 302 32.59 -0.23 8.30
N LEU A 303 31.52 -0.16 7.51
CA LEU A 303 30.31 0.55 7.86
C LEU A 303 29.45 -0.23 8.89
N LEU A 304 29.44 -1.58 8.83
CA LEU A 304 28.77 -2.42 9.83
C LEU A 304 29.43 -2.36 11.21
N GLU A 305 30.73 -2.10 11.27
CA GLU A 305 31.44 -1.89 12.55
C GLU A 305 31.06 -0.56 13.23
N GLN A 306 30.48 0.38 12.46
CA GLN A 306 29.99 1.66 12.98
C GLN A 306 28.50 1.60 13.36
N ALA A 307 27.78 0.59 12.86
CA ALA A 307 26.34 0.40 13.09
C ALA A 307 26.06 -0.41 14.36
#